data_6975ca1819ad50741f72fdbc53e0847a
#
_entry.id   6975ca1819ad50741f72fdbc53e0847a
#
_cell.length_a   1.000
_cell.length_b   1.000
_cell.length_c   1.000
_cell.angle_alpha   90.00
_cell.angle_beta   90.00
_cell.angle_gamma   90.00
#
_symmetry.space_group_name_H-M   'P 1'
#
loop_
_entity.id
_entity.type
_entity.pdbx_description
1 polymer ?
#
loop_
_entity_poly.entity_id
_entity_poly.type
_entity_poly.pdbx_seq_one_letter_code
_entity_poly.pdbx_strand_id
1 'polypeptide(L)'
;KHIYGEYLINAQGEDVVAGIRTPLKLQTLQDTMPKAYDQLCAVRAILESYYKEMQDLEFTVEDEQLYMLQCRTGKRSPAAAFQIALDHATKPLLTKAQANDLVKKGYLPKKYAELALKPVISKEQAIGRISSDDIERLFYPVIDVKKVSADQLKKIRLGGGINAVPGAAAGKVVFTAAEAEAMGAKGDKVILVRKETSPEDVGGMHAAKGILTATGGKTSHAAVVARGWGKCCIVGCEALNINYDRKTFAINGKTIMSGDYITLDGSAGDLYSGDL
;
A
#
# COMPACT_ATOMS: atom_id res chain seq x y z
N LYS A 1 -13.87 5.49 -15.53
CA LYS A 1 -12.92 4.57 -14.89
C LYS A 1 -11.62 4.63 -15.67
N HIS A 2 -10.55 5.04 -15.01
CA HIS A 2 -9.23 5.13 -15.64
C HIS A 2 -8.46 3.83 -15.41
N ILE A 3 -7.74 3.36 -16.44
CA ILE A 3 -6.71 2.34 -16.27
C ILE A 3 -5.54 3.04 -15.56
N TYR A 4 -5.07 2.47 -14.47
CA TYR A 4 -3.88 2.94 -13.77
C TYR A 4 -2.68 2.14 -14.28
N GLY A 5 -1.57 2.82 -14.56
CA GLY A 5 -0.35 2.17 -14.99
C GLY A 5 0.69 3.18 -15.46
N GLU A 6 1.82 2.64 -15.87
CA GLU A 6 2.99 3.36 -16.32
C GLU A 6 3.57 2.67 -17.56
N TYR A 7 4.29 3.42 -18.40
CA TYR A 7 4.98 2.90 -19.57
C TYR A 7 6.27 3.68 -19.85
N LEU A 8 7.18 3.06 -20.58
CA LEU A 8 8.39 3.67 -21.09
C LEU A 8 8.49 3.49 -22.61
N ILE A 9 9.01 4.50 -23.30
CA ILE A 9 9.25 4.45 -24.74
C ILE A 9 10.69 3.96 -24.96
N ASN A 10 10.88 3.05 -25.94
CA ASN A 10 12.18 2.47 -26.29
C ASN A 10 12.93 1.96 -25.06
N ALA A 11 12.29 1.05 -24.32
CA ALA A 11 12.79 0.48 -23.08
C ALA A 11 12.60 -1.03 -23.05
N GLN A 12 13.42 -1.69 -22.26
CA GLN A 12 13.25 -3.09 -21.88
C GLN A 12 12.39 -3.16 -20.60
N GLY A 13 11.71 -4.30 -20.35
CA GLY A 13 10.91 -4.47 -19.14
C GLY A 13 11.68 -4.25 -17.84
N GLU A 14 12.97 -4.58 -17.84
CA GLU A 14 13.90 -4.35 -16.73
C GLU A 14 14.08 -2.86 -16.39
N ASP A 15 14.02 -1.96 -17.37
CA ASP A 15 14.17 -0.52 -17.16
C ASP A 15 13.02 0.06 -16.31
N VAL A 16 11.81 -0.51 -16.44
CA VAL A 16 10.64 -0.11 -15.65
C VAL A 16 10.83 -0.53 -14.19
N VAL A 17 11.29 -1.75 -13.95
CA VAL A 17 11.44 -2.35 -12.61
C VAL A 17 12.67 -1.80 -11.88
N ALA A 18 13.78 -1.60 -12.60
CA ALA A 18 15.02 -1.10 -12.02
C ALA A 18 14.98 0.39 -11.62
N GLY A 19 13.96 1.14 -12.04
CA GLY A 19 13.81 2.55 -11.70
C GLY A 19 14.89 3.48 -12.27
N ILE A 20 15.62 3.03 -13.30
CA ILE A 20 16.70 3.80 -13.93
C ILE A 20 16.14 4.97 -14.74
N ARG A 21 14.94 4.82 -15.27
CA ARG A 21 14.23 5.84 -16.06
C ARG A 21 12.90 6.16 -15.41
N THR A 22 12.48 7.43 -15.46
CA THR A 22 11.16 7.84 -14.95
C THR A 22 10.07 7.44 -15.95
N PRO A 23 9.12 6.57 -15.57
CA PRO A 23 8.05 6.15 -16.45
C PRO A 23 7.02 7.26 -16.67
N LEU A 24 6.34 7.19 -17.81
CA LEU A 24 5.21 8.04 -18.15
C LEU A 24 3.91 7.43 -17.60
N LYS A 25 2.96 8.30 -17.23
CA LYS A 25 1.64 7.85 -16.80
C LYS A 25 0.87 7.24 -17.97
N LEU A 26 0.22 6.11 -17.74
CA LEU A 26 -0.52 5.38 -18.79
C LEU A 26 -1.60 6.23 -19.48
N GLN A 27 -2.16 7.24 -18.79
CA GLN A 27 -3.16 8.15 -19.39
C GLN A 27 -2.60 8.90 -20.60
N THR A 28 -1.30 9.24 -20.61
CA THR A 28 -0.67 9.94 -21.74
C THR A 28 -0.50 9.04 -22.96
N LEU A 29 -0.63 7.71 -22.82
CA LEU A 29 -0.61 6.78 -23.95
C LEU A 29 -1.79 7.03 -24.92
N GLN A 30 -2.91 7.55 -24.42
CA GLN A 30 -4.05 7.90 -25.27
C GLN A 30 -3.71 8.99 -26.29
N ASP A 31 -2.84 9.93 -25.91
CA ASP A 31 -2.43 11.04 -26.78
C ASP A 31 -1.26 10.64 -27.69
N THR A 32 -0.33 9.82 -27.20
CA THR A 32 0.90 9.43 -27.92
C THR A 32 0.72 8.24 -28.83
N MET A 33 -0.05 7.23 -28.41
CA MET A 33 -0.31 5.99 -29.15
C MET A 33 -1.78 5.56 -28.99
N PRO A 34 -2.74 6.30 -29.60
CA PRO A 34 -4.18 6.09 -29.40
C PRO A 34 -4.64 4.68 -29.77
N LYS A 35 -4.07 4.06 -30.83
CA LYS A 35 -4.39 2.70 -31.21
C LYS A 35 -4.02 1.70 -30.12
N ALA A 36 -2.82 1.78 -29.57
CA ALA A 36 -2.36 0.90 -28.50
C ALA A 36 -3.20 1.09 -27.22
N TYR A 37 -3.58 2.34 -26.90
CA TYR A 37 -4.47 2.62 -25.77
C TYR A 37 -5.85 1.98 -25.95
N ASP A 38 -6.44 2.07 -27.15
CA ASP A 38 -7.73 1.44 -27.45
C ASP A 38 -7.64 -0.10 -27.35
N GLN A 39 -6.57 -0.69 -27.88
CA GLN A 39 -6.31 -2.12 -27.75
C GLN A 39 -6.18 -2.55 -26.29
N LEU A 40 -5.47 -1.77 -25.47
CA LEU A 40 -5.34 -2.03 -24.04
C LEU A 40 -6.71 -1.95 -23.32
N CYS A 41 -7.54 -0.97 -23.67
CA CYS A 41 -8.91 -0.87 -23.15
C CYS A 41 -9.76 -2.09 -23.50
N ALA A 42 -9.63 -2.60 -24.73
CA ALA A 42 -10.34 -3.80 -25.17
C ALA A 42 -9.83 -5.05 -24.44
N VAL A 43 -8.51 -5.23 -24.32
CA VAL A 43 -7.89 -6.35 -23.60
C VAL A 43 -8.33 -6.36 -22.14
N ARG A 44 -8.32 -5.20 -21.45
CA ARG A 44 -8.84 -5.09 -20.08
C ARG A 44 -10.28 -5.56 -19.98
N ALA A 45 -11.15 -5.08 -20.88
CA ALA A 45 -12.56 -5.46 -20.87
C ALA A 45 -12.77 -6.96 -21.09
N ILE A 46 -11.98 -7.59 -21.96
CA ILE A 46 -12.00 -9.05 -22.20
C ILE A 46 -11.57 -9.78 -20.93
N LEU A 47 -10.43 -9.43 -20.36
CA LEU A 47 -9.84 -10.14 -19.23
C LEU A 47 -10.67 -9.99 -17.96
N GLU A 48 -11.11 -8.78 -17.60
CA GLU A 48 -11.97 -8.56 -16.44
C GLU A 48 -13.35 -9.22 -16.62
N SER A 49 -13.89 -9.26 -17.83
CA SER A 49 -15.14 -10.01 -18.12
C SER A 49 -14.96 -11.52 -18.00
N TYR A 50 -13.79 -12.05 -18.36
CA TYR A 50 -13.47 -13.47 -18.31
C TYR A 50 -13.13 -13.95 -16.90
N TYR A 51 -12.13 -13.32 -16.28
CA TYR A 51 -11.65 -13.68 -14.94
C TYR A 51 -12.56 -13.18 -13.82
N LYS A 52 -13.49 -12.28 -14.14
CA LYS A 52 -14.40 -11.64 -13.16
C LYS A 52 -13.68 -10.84 -12.08
N GLU A 53 -12.42 -10.47 -12.29
CA GLU A 53 -11.54 -9.82 -11.32
C GLU A 53 -10.63 -8.79 -11.99
N MET A 54 -10.20 -7.77 -11.23
CA MET A 54 -9.19 -6.81 -11.68
C MET A 54 -7.89 -7.51 -12.05
N GLN A 55 -7.35 -7.15 -13.19
CA GLN A 55 -6.12 -7.73 -13.72
C GLN A 55 -4.95 -6.74 -13.68
N ASP A 56 -3.80 -7.23 -13.29
CA ASP A 56 -2.50 -6.61 -13.45
C ASP A 56 -1.90 -7.09 -14.78
N LEU A 57 -1.54 -6.15 -15.66
CA LEU A 57 -1.20 -6.43 -17.05
C LEU A 57 0.20 -5.94 -17.36
N GLU A 58 0.98 -6.78 -18.03
CA GLU A 58 2.24 -6.40 -18.65
C GLU A 58 2.10 -6.46 -20.17
N PHE A 59 2.54 -5.43 -20.87
CA PHE A 59 2.39 -5.32 -22.32
C PHE A 59 3.61 -4.65 -22.95
N THR A 60 3.77 -4.88 -24.24
CA THR A 60 4.67 -4.10 -25.11
C THR A 60 3.90 -3.59 -26.32
N VAL A 61 4.46 -2.57 -26.99
CA VAL A 61 3.91 -2.01 -28.22
C VAL A 61 5.00 -1.99 -29.27
N GLU A 62 4.76 -2.57 -30.43
CA GLU A 62 5.61 -2.56 -31.60
C GLU A 62 4.75 -2.21 -32.82
N ASP A 63 5.18 -1.26 -33.64
CA ASP A 63 4.48 -0.77 -34.83
C ASP A 63 2.98 -0.45 -34.57
N GLU A 64 2.72 0.28 -33.47
CA GLU A 64 1.37 0.65 -32.99
C GLU A 64 0.46 -0.56 -32.60
N GLN A 65 1.00 -1.78 -32.63
CA GLN A 65 0.32 -2.98 -32.21
C GLN A 65 0.69 -3.31 -30.76
N LEU A 66 -0.33 -3.54 -29.94
CA LEU A 66 -0.14 -3.95 -28.54
C LEU A 66 0.00 -5.48 -28.47
N TYR A 67 0.99 -5.92 -27.71
CA TYR A 67 1.23 -7.33 -27.39
C TYR A 67 1.17 -7.53 -25.88
N MET A 68 0.32 -8.48 -25.46
CA MET A 68 0.23 -8.87 -24.06
C MET A 68 1.36 -9.83 -23.72
N LEU A 69 2.11 -9.50 -22.67
CA LEU A 69 3.20 -10.32 -22.16
C LEU A 69 2.73 -11.19 -21.01
N GLN A 70 1.99 -10.59 -20.05
CA GLN A 70 1.51 -11.28 -18.87
C GLN A 70 0.22 -10.65 -18.35
N CYS A 71 -0.65 -11.48 -17.76
CA CYS A 71 -1.75 -11.03 -16.92
C CYS A 71 -1.83 -11.87 -15.64
N ARG A 72 -2.23 -11.23 -14.56
CA ARG A 72 -2.45 -11.87 -13.25
C ARG A 72 -3.50 -11.11 -12.46
N THR A 73 -4.10 -11.76 -11.47
CA THR A 73 -4.96 -11.06 -10.52
C THR A 73 -4.17 -9.99 -9.79
N GLY A 74 -4.61 -8.74 -9.88
CA GLY A 74 -3.92 -7.61 -9.29
C GLY A 74 -3.92 -7.67 -7.76
N LYS A 75 -2.75 -7.40 -7.15
CA LYS A 75 -2.66 -7.18 -5.71
C LYS A 75 -3.32 -5.84 -5.37
N ARG A 76 -4.02 -5.80 -4.24
CA ARG A 76 -4.81 -4.63 -3.84
C ARG A 76 -4.75 -4.40 -2.34
N SER A 77 -4.86 -3.15 -1.93
CA SER A 77 -5.11 -2.80 -0.53
C SER A 77 -6.55 -3.18 -0.13
N PRO A 78 -6.85 -3.34 1.16
CA PRO A 78 -8.21 -3.62 1.61
C PRO A 78 -9.23 -2.62 1.08
N ALA A 79 -8.96 -1.32 1.16
CA ALA A 79 -9.85 -0.28 0.64
C ALA A 79 -10.09 -0.42 -0.88
N ALA A 80 -9.05 -0.79 -1.65
CA ALA A 80 -9.18 -1.06 -3.08
C ALA A 80 -10.00 -2.33 -3.34
N ALA A 81 -9.87 -3.38 -2.51
CA ALA A 81 -10.65 -4.60 -2.62
C ALA A 81 -12.16 -4.31 -2.52
N PHE A 82 -12.57 -3.53 -1.52
CA PHE A 82 -13.97 -3.09 -1.36
C PHE A 82 -14.45 -2.27 -2.56
N GLN A 83 -13.68 -1.26 -2.97
CA GLN A 83 -14.08 -0.39 -4.07
C GLN A 83 -14.20 -1.15 -5.39
N ILE A 84 -13.27 -2.08 -5.68
CA ILE A 84 -13.28 -2.90 -6.88
C ILE A 84 -14.48 -3.87 -6.87
N ALA A 85 -14.73 -4.54 -5.74
CA ALA A 85 -15.87 -5.44 -5.60
C ALA A 85 -17.20 -4.68 -5.82
N LEU A 86 -17.35 -3.49 -5.20
CA LEU A 86 -18.51 -2.61 -5.39
C LEU A 86 -18.65 -2.18 -6.85
N ASP A 87 -17.56 -1.74 -7.48
CA ASP A 87 -17.57 -1.27 -8.86
C ASP A 87 -17.92 -2.40 -9.84
N HIS A 88 -17.38 -3.60 -9.65
CA HIS A 88 -17.68 -4.76 -10.46
C HIS A 88 -19.12 -5.25 -10.32
N ALA A 89 -19.73 -5.06 -9.15
CA ALA A 89 -21.14 -5.45 -8.91
C ALA A 89 -22.16 -4.40 -9.32
N THR A 90 -21.73 -3.13 -9.52
CA THR A 90 -22.68 -2.02 -9.73
C THR A 90 -22.46 -1.23 -11.02
N LYS A 91 -21.29 -1.33 -11.64
CA LYS A 91 -20.90 -0.51 -12.79
C LYS A 91 -20.44 -1.37 -13.96
N PRO A 92 -20.80 -1.02 -15.20
CA PRO A 92 -20.23 -1.67 -16.39
C PRO A 92 -18.74 -1.32 -16.53
N LEU A 93 -17.98 -2.16 -17.22
CA LEU A 93 -16.56 -1.90 -17.53
C LEU A 93 -16.38 -0.79 -18.57
N LEU A 94 -17.29 -0.74 -19.54
CA LEU A 94 -17.29 0.21 -20.64
C LEU A 94 -18.64 0.92 -20.74
N THR A 95 -18.63 2.15 -21.23
CA THR A 95 -19.85 2.82 -21.71
C THR A 95 -20.27 2.24 -23.05
N LYS A 96 -21.54 2.42 -23.44
CA LYS A 96 -22.05 1.97 -24.74
C LYS A 96 -21.28 2.58 -25.91
N ALA A 97 -20.87 3.85 -25.82
CA ALA A 97 -20.07 4.52 -26.83
C ALA A 97 -18.70 3.87 -27.00
N GLN A 98 -17.99 3.63 -25.88
CA GLN A 98 -16.69 2.97 -25.90
C GLN A 98 -16.76 1.55 -26.44
N ALA A 99 -17.75 0.76 -26.01
CA ALA A 99 -17.90 -0.61 -26.50
C ALA A 99 -18.15 -0.64 -28.02
N ASN A 100 -19.04 0.23 -28.54
CA ASN A 100 -19.33 0.32 -29.96
C ASN A 100 -18.12 0.77 -30.78
N ASP A 101 -17.36 1.74 -30.31
CA ASP A 101 -16.15 2.21 -30.98
C ASP A 101 -15.09 1.11 -31.07
N LEU A 102 -14.80 0.43 -29.96
CA LEU A 102 -13.85 -0.68 -29.93
C LEU A 102 -14.27 -1.88 -30.81
N VAL A 103 -15.58 -2.18 -30.89
CA VAL A 103 -16.10 -3.20 -31.81
C VAL A 103 -15.92 -2.76 -33.26
N LYS A 104 -16.24 -1.49 -33.59
CA LYS A 104 -16.07 -0.94 -34.94
C LYS A 104 -14.61 -0.96 -35.40
N LYS A 105 -13.67 -0.70 -34.48
CA LYS A 105 -12.22 -0.76 -34.72
C LYS A 105 -11.69 -2.20 -34.81
N GLY A 106 -12.50 -3.21 -34.51
CA GLY A 106 -12.11 -4.63 -34.54
C GLY A 106 -11.30 -5.11 -33.33
N TYR A 107 -11.15 -4.27 -32.29
CA TYR A 107 -10.35 -4.60 -31.10
C TYR A 107 -11.14 -5.40 -30.06
N LEU A 108 -12.48 -5.25 -30.02
CA LEU A 108 -13.33 -5.90 -29.03
C LEU A 108 -14.37 -6.80 -29.71
N PRO A 109 -14.32 -8.14 -29.52
CA PRO A 109 -15.35 -9.03 -30.01
C PRO A 109 -16.72 -8.71 -29.41
N LYS A 110 -17.81 -8.78 -30.22
CA LYS A 110 -19.17 -8.44 -29.79
C LYS A 110 -19.60 -9.12 -28.50
N LYS A 111 -19.26 -10.40 -28.31
CA LYS A 111 -19.52 -11.15 -27.07
C LYS A 111 -19.01 -10.45 -25.84
N TYR A 112 -17.77 -9.95 -25.87
CA TYR A 112 -17.17 -9.25 -24.73
C TYR A 112 -17.66 -7.82 -24.59
N ALA A 113 -18.04 -7.16 -25.67
CA ALA A 113 -18.70 -5.87 -25.63
C ALA A 113 -20.03 -5.95 -24.85
N GLU A 114 -20.85 -6.96 -25.11
CA GLU A 114 -22.11 -7.20 -24.39
C GLU A 114 -21.89 -7.48 -22.90
N LEU A 115 -20.85 -8.25 -22.57
CA LEU A 115 -20.47 -8.52 -21.18
C LEU A 115 -19.96 -7.25 -20.46
N ALA A 116 -19.15 -6.45 -21.13
CA ALA A 116 -18.55 -5.23 -20.57
C ALA A 116 -19.58 -4.11 -20.32
N LEU A 117 -20.77 -4.20 -20.90
CA LEU A 117 -21.89 -3.29 -20.68
C LEU A 117 -22.74 -3.63 -19.43
N LYS A 118 -22.42 -4.70 -18.75
CA LYS A 118 -23.12 -5.16 -17.55
C LYS A 118 -22.16 -5.18 -16.35
N PRO A 119 -22.67 -5.20 -15.12
CA PRO A 119 -21.86 -5.53 -13.95
C PRO A 119 -21.15 -6.88 -14.16
N VAL A 120 -19.89 -6.95 -13.72
CA VAL A 120 -19.02 -8.12 -13.95
C VAL A 120 -19.42 -9.31 -13.07
N ILE A 121 -19.88 -9.00 -11.85
CA ILE A 121 -20.28 -9.98 -10.81
C ILE A 121 -21.61 -9.59 -10.18
N SER A 122 -22.24 -10.52 -9.46
CA SER A 122 -23.41 -10.22 -8.64
C SER A 122 -23.00 -9.53 -7.31
N LYS A 123 -23.99 -8.97 -6.60
CA LYS A 123 -23.76 -8.38 -5.28
C LYS A 123 -23.32 -9.43 -4.26
N GLU A 124 -23.88 -10.62 -4.32
CA GLU A 124 -23.53 -11.76 -3.45
C GLU A 124 -22.08 -12.20 -3.69
N GLN A 125 -21.67 -12.26 -4.96
CA GLN A 125 -20.27 -12.54 -5.33
C GLN A 125 -19.32 -11.44 -4.85
N ALA A 126 -19.73 -10.17 -4.87
CA ALA A 126 -18.93 -9.07 -4.37
C ALA A 126 -18.70 -9.19 -2.86
N ILE A 127 -19.76 -9.52 -2.09
CA ILE A 127 -19.65 -9.75 -0.64
C ILE A 127 -18.72 -10.92 -0.34
N GLY A 128 -18.85 -12.04 -1.05
CA GLY A 128 -18.02 -13.22 -0.86
C GLY A 128 -16.52 -13.03 -1.21
N ARG A 129 -16.14 -11.91 -1.83
CA ARG A 129 -14.75 -11.56 -2.14
C ARG A 129 -14.04 -10.78 -1.06
N ILE A 130 -14.79 -10.23 -0.13
CA ILE A 130 -14.24 -9.46 0.99
C ILE A 130 -13.93 -10.45 2.10
N SER A 131 -12.67 -10.59 2.44
CA SER A 131 -12.23 -11.42 3.56
C SER A 131 -12.42 -10.70 4.90
N SER A 132 -12.53 -11.45 5.99
CA SER A 132 -12.51 -10.88 7.34
C SER A 132 -11.25 -10.08 7.61
N ASP A 133 -10.10 -10.54 7.09
CA ASP A 133 -8.82 -9.83 7.18
C ASP A 133 -8.85 -8.46 6.47
N ASP A 134 -9.50 -8.35 5.29
CA ASP A 134 -9.70 -7.06 4.62
C ASP A 134 -10.55 -6.11 5.47
N ILE A 135 -11.57 -6.64 6.15
CA ILE A 135 -12.44 -5.85 7.04
C ILE A 135 -11.64 -5.35 8.25
N GLU A 136 -10.92 -6.23 8.94
CA GLU A 136 -10.10 -5.86 10.09
C GLU A 136 -9.07 -4.79 9.74
N ARG A 137 -8.41 -4.91 8.60
CA ARG A 137 -7.40 -3.95 8.15
C ARG A 137 -7.96 -2.55 7.86
N LEU A 138 -9.25 -2.40 7.60
CA LEU A 138 -9.88 -1.07 7.44
C LEU A 138 -10.01 -0.31 8.75
N PHE A 139 -10.01 -0.98 9.90
CA PHE A 139 -10.08 -0.35 11.21
C PHE A 139 -8.73 0.14 11.73
N TYR A 140 -7.63 -0.26 11.11
CA TYR A 140 -6.32 0.27 11.48
C TYR A 140 -6.15 1.71 10.98
N PRO A 141 -5.57 2.61 11.80
CA PRO A 141 -5.18 3.94 11.34
C PRO A 141 -4.23 3.83 10.15
N VAL A 142 -4.34 4.75 9.21
CA VAL A 142 -3.45 4.85 8.03
C VAL A 142 -2.93 6.26 7.89
N ILE A 143 -1.76 6.42 7.28
CA ILE A 143 -1.25 7.74 6.93
C ILE A 143 -2.13 8.34 5.83
N ASP A 144 -2.62 9.57 6.04
CA ASP A 144 -3.50 10.24 5.07
C ASP A 144 -2.70 10.75 3.87
N VAL A 145 -2.64 9.95 2.81
CA VAL A 145 -1.95 10.27 1.56
C VAL A 145 -2.52 11.50 0.83
N LYS A 146 -3.67 12.03 1.26
CA LYS A 146 -4.18 13.30 0.74
C LYS A 146 -3.49 14.50 1.38
N LYS A 147 -2.99 14.33 2.60
CA LYS A 147 -2.25 15.37 3.35
C LYS A 147 -0.75 15.32 3.08
N VAL A 148 -0.19 14.13 2.84
CA VAL A 148 1.25 13.93 2.64
C VAL A 148 1.47 13.18 1.34
N SER A 149 2.14 13.82 0.36
CA SER A 149 2.42 13.19 -0.92
C SER A 149 3.48 12.08 -0.81
N ALA A 150 3.51 11.15 -1.77
CA ALA A 150 4.50 10.08 -1.83
C ALA A 150 5.96 10.62 -1.86
N ASP A 151 6.19 11.74 -2.53
CA ASP A 151 7.52 12.36 -2.61
C ASP A 151 7.92 13.01 -1.28
N GLN A 152 6.96 13.56 -0.53
CA GLN A 152 7.20 14.06 0.83
C GLN A 152 7.54 12.88 1.76
N LEU A 153 6.77 11.78 1.70
CA LEU A 153 7.06 10.57 2.48
C LEU A 153 8.47 10.03 2.22
N LYS A 154 8.91 9.98 0.96
CA LYS A 154 10.28 9.56 0.62
C LYS A 154 11.34 10.45 1.29
N LYS A 155 11.15 11.77 1.34
CA LYS A 155 12.10 12.73 1.93
C LYS A 155 12.21 12.61 3.46
N ILE A 156 11.11 12.34 4.14
CA ILE A 156 11.06 12.25 5.61
C ILE A 156 11.20 10.82 6.14
N ARG A 157 11.31 9.83 5.25
CA ARG A 157 11.55 8.44 5.63
C ARG A 157 12.89 8.32 6.36
N LEU A 158 12.86 7.70 7.52
CA LEU A 158 14.03 7.45 8.36
C LEU A 158 14.64 6.07 8.08
N GLY A 159 13.81 5.08 7.83
CA GLY A 159 14.21 3.70 7.63
C GLY A 159 13.01 2.77 7.70
N GLY A 160 13.25 1.49 7.99
CA GLY A 160 12.20 0.50 8.13
C GLY A 160 12.68 -0.77 8.78
N GLY A 161 11.72 -1.64 9.10
CA GLY A 161 11.91 -2.95 9.69
C GLY A 161 10.84 -3.93 9.24
N ILE A 162 10.65 -4.98 10.00
CA ILE A 162 9.64 -6.01 9.74
C ILE A 162 8.27 -5.51 10.21
N ASN A 163 7.28 -5.53 9.32
CA ASN A 163 5.89 -5.21 9.62
C ASN A 163 5.26 -6.32 10.49
N ALA A 164 5.23 -6.10 11.80
CA ALA A 164 4.73 -7.08 12.76
C ALA A 164 3.23 -6.93 13.03
N VAL A 165 2.76 -5.68 13.20
CA VAL A 165 1.32 -5.36 13.34
C VAL A 165 1.02 -4.15 12.44
N PRO A 166 -0.01 -4.25 11.58
CA PRO A 166 -0.37 -3.17 10.66
C PRO A 166 -0.90 -1.93 11.38
N GLY A 167 -1.14 -0.87 10.61
CA GLY A 167 -1.65 0.41 11.06
C GLY A 167 -0.58 1.47 11.12
N ALA A 168 -1.00 2.74 11.26
CA ALA A 168 -0.12 3.88 11.47
C ALA A 168 -0.19 4.35 12.94
N ALA A 169 0.93 4.77 13.48
CA ALA A 169 0.99 5.36 14.81
C ALA A 169 2.01 6.49 14.84
N ALA A 170 1.56 7.68 15.23
CA ALA A 170 2.42 8.84 15.45
C ALA A 170 2.52 9.16 16.94
N GLY A 171 3.67 9.61 17.39
CA GLY A 171 3.87 10.01 18.78
C GLY A 171 5.31 10.40 19.10
N LYS A 172 5.47 10.90 20.31
CA LYS A 172 6.78 11.27 20.89
C LYS A 172 7.59 10.02 21.20
N VAL A 173 8.86 10.01 20.84
CA VAL A 173 9.78 8.91 21.15
C VAL A 173 10.03 8.83 22.65
N VAL A 174 9.92 7.64 23.22
CA VAL A 174 10.30 7.28 24.58
C VAL A 174 11.09 5.97 24.58
N PHE A 175 12.00 5.82 25.52
CA PHE A 175 12.95 4.69 25.55
C PHE A 175 12.72 3.71 26.69
N THR A 176 11.83 4.04 27.64
CA THR A 176 11.52 3.15 28.78
C THR A 176 10.00 2.98 28.93
N ALA A 177 9.61 1.84 29.51
CA ALA A 177 8.20 1.56 29.82
C ALA A 177 7.64 2.62 30.78
N ALA A 178 8.38 3.01 31.81
CA ALA A 178 7.97 4.01 32.78
C ALA A 178 7.72 5.39 32.13
N GLU A 179 8.55 5.81 31.17
CA GLU A 179 8.30 7.05 30.41
C GLU A 179 7.02 6.95 29.58
N ALA A 180 6.80 5.82 28.90
CA ALA A 180 5.59 5.60 28.12
C ALA A 180 4.34 5.65 28.99
N GLU A 181 4.34 5.02 30.16
CA GLU A 181 3.23 5.03 31.12
C GLU A 181 2.98 6.44 31.66
N ALA A 182 4.03 7.12 32.12
CA ALA A 182 3.92 8.46 32.71
C ALA A 182 3.40 9.50 31.69
N MET A 183 3.86 9.44 30.44
CA MET A 183 3.40 10.35 29.39
C MET A 183 2.02 9.95 28.86
N GLY A 184 1.78 8.65 28.68
CA GLY A 184 0.48 8.14 28.27
C GLY A 184 -0.65 8.47 29.26
N ALA A 185 -0.36 8.42 30.56
CA ALA A 185 -1.30 8.84 31.61
C ALA A 185 -1.65 10.33 31.56
N LYS A 186 -0.77 11.17 31.01
CA LYS A 186 -1.03 12.60 30.74
C LYS A 186 -1.77 12.87 29.43
N GLY A 187 -2.06 11.82 28.68
CA GLY A 187 -2.72 11.90 27.36
C GLY A 187 -1.77 12.12 26.18
N ASP A 188 -0.46 12.11 26.39
CA ASP A 188 0.50 12.18 25.29
C ASP A 188 0.46 10.92 24.42
N LYS A 189 0.60 11.13 23.12
CA LYS A 189 0.83 10.02 22.18
C LYS A 189 2.33 9.71 22.19
N VAL A 190 2.69 8.47 22.50
CA VAL A 190 4.10 8.06 22.57
C VAL A 190 4.36 6.82 21.73
N ILE A 191 5.57 6.73 21.20
CA ILE A 191 6.13 5.55 20.53
C ILE A 191 7.24 5.00 21.43
N LEU A 192 7.04 3.75 21.88
CA LEU A 192 8.06 3.05 22.68
C LEU A 192 9.13 2.46 21.76
N VAL A 193 10.37 2.93 21.93
CA VAL A 193 11.53 2.51 21.15
C VAL A 193 12.47 1.69 22.05
N ARG A 194 12.70 0.42 21.67
CA ARG A 194 13.54 -0.50 22.44
C ARG A 194 14.50 -1.25 21.51
N LYS A 195 15.59 -1.78 22.05
CA LYS A 195 16.40 -2.77 21.34
C LYS A 195 15.56 -4.04 21.12
N GLU A 196 14.95 -4.51 22.18
CA GLU A 196 13.98 -5.59 22.26
C GLU A 196 13.04 -5.32 23.44
N THR A 197 11.88 -5.94 23.51
CA THR A 197 10.99 -5.82 24.67
C THR A 197 11.00 -7.08 25.51
N SER A 198 10.76 -6.90 26.80
CA SER A 198 10.65 -7.96 27.80
C SER A 198 9.29 -7.88 28.52
N PRO A 199 8.91 -8.87 29.35
CA PRO A 199 7.67 -8.80 30.13
C PRO A 199 7.52 -7.55 30.99
N GLU A 200 8.61 -6.96 31.47
CA GLU A 200 8.61 -5.72 32.25
C GLU A 200 8.19 -4.49 31.42
N ASP A 201 8.29 -4.56 30.10
CA ASP A 201 7.90 -3.48 29.20
C ASP A 201 6.39 -3.45 28.90
N VAL A 202 5.61 -4.47 29.33
CA VAL A 202 4.20 -4.65 28.95
C VAL A 202 3.35 -3.42 29.30
N GLY A 203 3.52 -2.81 30.48
CA GLY A 203 2.80 -1.60 30.87
C GLY A 203 3.05 -0.43 29.92
N GLY A 204 4.33 -0.17 29.61
CA GLY A 204 4.74 0.87 28.66
C GLY A 204 4.27 0.58 27.22
N MET A 205 4.33 -0.68 26.78
CA MET A 205 3.80 -1.09 25.49
C MET A 205 2.28 -0.86 25.42
N HIS A 206 1.56 -1.09 26.51
CA HIS A 206 0.12 -0.83 26.58
C HIS A 206 -0.18 0.67 26.51
N ALA A 207 0.60 1.52 27.17
CA ALA A 207 0.43 2.98 27.14
C ALA A 207 0.79 3.59 25.79
N ALA A 208 1.77 3.03 25.07
CA ALA A 208 2.23 3.53 23.78
C ALA A 208 1.19 3.39 22.67
N LYS A 209 1.23 4.28 21.68
CA LYS A 209 0.43 4.19 20.44
C LYS A 209 1.06 3.22 19.42
N GLY A 210 2.37 3.07 19.46
CA GLY A 210 3.12 2.16 18.61
C GLY A 210 4.42 1.71 19.26
N ILE A 211 4.97 0.61 18.75
CA ILE A 211 6.17 -0.05 19.28
C ILE A 211 7.17 -0.23 18.13
N LEU A 212 8.41 0.17 18.39
CA LEU A 212 9.53 0.04 17.47
C LEU A 212 10.67 -0.69 18.15
N THR A 213 11.17 -1.80 17.56
CA THR A 213 12.34 -2.49 18.10
C THR A 213 13.44 -2.65 17.07
N ALA A 214 14.70 -2.56 17.54
CA ALA A 214 15.89 -2.78 16.71
C ALA A 214 16.03 -4.24 16.30
N THR A 215 15.68 -5.18 17.17
CA THR A 215 15.78 -6.63 16.95
C THR A 215 14.42 -7.29 17.06
N GLY A 216 14.36 -8.57 16.68
CA GLY A 216 13.16 -9.39 16.76
C GLY A 216 12.48 -9.62 15.40
N GLY A 217 11.60 -10.59 15.36
CA GLY A 217 10.81 -10.98 14.19
C GLY A 217 9.31 -10.97 14.49
N LYS A 218 8.49 -11.45 13.55
CA LYS A 218 7.02 -11.52 13.69
C LYS A 218 6.52 -12.37 14.85
N THR A 219 7.38 -13.19 15.44
CA THR A 219 7.13 -14.05 16.60
C THR A 219 7.81 -13.55 17.88
N SER A 220 8.50 -12.39 17.84
CA SER A 220 9.12 -11.79 19.02
C SER A 220 8.09 -11.35 20.06
N HIS A 221 8.52 -11.16 21.30
CA HIS A 221 7.65 -10.67 22.40
C HIS A 221 6.92 -9.39 22.01
N ALA A 222 7.65 -8.39 21.45
CA ALA A 222 7.04 -7.14 20.98
C ALA A 222 5.91 -7.37 19.97
N ALA A 223 6.14 -8.23 18.98
CA ALA A 223 5.18 -8.51 17.91
C ALA A 223 3.93 -9.25 18.43
N VAL A 224 4.12 -10.24 19.30
CA VAL A 224 3.01 -11.03 19.84
C VAL A 224 2.12 -10.20 20.76
N VAL A 225 2.71 -9.45 21.68
CA VAL A 225 1.96 -8.60 22.61
C VAL A 225 1.25 -7.45 21.86
N ALA A 226 1.94 -6.77 20.96
CA ALA A 226 1.36 -5.69 20.16
C ALA A 226 0.18 -6.18 19.31
N ARG A 227 0.27 -7.39 18.75
CA ARG A 227 -0.80 -8.01 17.94
C ARG A 227 -2.03 -8.30 18.81
N GLY A 228 -1.84 -8.79 20.03
CA GLY A 228 -2.94 -9.04 20.96
C GLY A 228 -3.78 -7.77 21.27
N TRP A 229 -3.19 -6.59 21.12
CA TRP A 229 -3.87 -5.29 21.35
C TRP A 229 -4.19 -4.52 20.06
N GLY A 230 -3.84 -5.04 18.89
CA GLY A 230 -4.02 -4.33 17.63
C GLY A 230 -3.18 -3.04 17.51
N LYS A 231 -2.03 -2.97 18.21
CA LYS A 231 -1.15 -1.79 18.21
C LYS A 231 -0.10 -1.88 17.12
N CYS A 232 0.07 -0.79 16.37
CA CYS A 232 1.10 -0.66 15.34
C CYS A 232 2.48 -1.09 15.90
N CYS A 233 3.14 -2.01 15.21
CA CYS A 233 4.43 -2.54 15.65
C CYS A 233 5.35 -2.82 14.47
N ILE A 234 6.55 -2.26 14.56
CA ILE A 234 7.67 -2.54 13.66
C ILE A 234 8.78 -3.14 14.49
N VAL A 235 9.29 -4.31 14.07
CA VAL A 235 10.37 -5.02 14.75
C VAL A 235 11.54 -5.26 13.79
N GLY A 236 12.72 -5.64 14.33
CA GLY A 236 13.87 -5.96 13.49
C GLY A 236 14.36 -4.78 12.64
N CYS A 237 14.26 -3.57 13.14
CA CYS A 237 14.81 -2.40 12.48
C CYS A 237 16.32 -2.32 12.76
N GLU A 238 17.12 -3.15 12.08
CA GLU A 238 18.55 -3.35 12.34
C GLU A 238 19.40 -2.07 12.20
N ALA A 239 18.92 -1.13 11.37
CA ALA A 239 19.57 0.17 11.23
C ALA A 239 19.42 1.09 12.45
N LEU A 240 18.61 0.69 13.44
CA LEU A 240 18.32 1.48 14.64
C LEU A 240 19.44 1.30 15.66
N ASN A 241 20.19 2.37 15.92
CA ASN A 241 21.23 2.40 16.95
C ASN A 241 20.76 3.23 18.13
N ILE A 242 20.39 2.58 19.24
CA ILE A 242 19.80 3.21 20.42
C ILE A 242 20.88 3.50 21.46
N ASN A 243 20.90 4.74 21.97
CA ASN A 243 21.69 5.17 23.11
C ASN A 243 20.75 5.55 24.27
N TYR A 244 20.60 4.67 25.24
CA TYR A 244 19.71 4.87 26.39
C TYR A 244 20.14 5.97 27.31
N ASP A 245 21.48 6.18 27.52
CA ASP A 245 22.02 7.20 28.39
C ASP A 245 21.73 8.60 27.88
N ARG A 246 21.85 8.76 26.55
CA ARG A 246 21.57 10.05 25.89
C ARG A 246 20.10 10.19 25.48
N LYS A 247 19.29 9.14 25.66
CA LYS A 247 17.91 9.06 25.22
C LYS A 247 17.73 9.45 23.75
N THR A 248 18.53 8.80 22.88
CA THR A 248 18.52 9.05 21.45
C THR A 248 18.57 7.73 20.69
N PHE A 249 18.14 7.74 19.43
CA PHE A 249 18.54 6.72 18.47
C PHE A 249 19.06 7.36 17.19
N ALA A 250 20.01 6.70 16.54
CA ALA A 250 20.48 7.05 15.21
C ALA A 250 19.98 6.02 14.19
N ILE A 251 19.58 6.49 13.02
CA ILE A 251 19.14 5.67 11.90
C ILE A 251 19.49 6.37 10.58
N ASN A 252 20.22 5.69 9.69
CA ASN A 252 20.60 6.21 8.37
C ASN A 252 21.16 7.65 8.40
N GLY A 253 22.05 7.94 9.37
CA GLY A 253 22.71 9.23 9.53
C GLY A 253 21.86 10.35 10.18
N LYS A 254 20.63 10.05 10.57
CA LYS A 254 19.76 10.97 11.31
C LYS A 254 19.71 10.58 12.78
N THR A 255 19.71 11.54 13.69
CA THR A 255 19.56 11.34 15.13
C THR A 255 18.21 11.85 15.59
N ILE A 256 17.49 11.03 16.34
CA ILE A 256 16.18 11.32 16.92
C ILE A 256 16.32 11.27 18.44
N MET A 257 15.79 12.26 19.13
CA MET A 257 15.85 12.39 20.58
C MET A 257 14.53 12.00 21.24
N SER A 258 14.58 11.71 22.53
CA SER A 258 13.37 11.57 23.35
C SER A 258 12.51 12.83 23.24
N GLY A 259 11.21 12.63 22.99
CA GLY A 259 10.25 13.73 22.78
C GLY A 259 10.08 14.18 21.33
N ASP A 260 10.98 13.82 20.42
CA ASP A 260 10.78 14.03 18.98
C ASP A 260 9.61 13.20 18.47
N TYR A 261 8.85 13.73 17.51
CA TYR A 261 7.77 13.01 16.88
C TYR A 261 8.27 12.09 15.76
N ILE A 262 7.80 10.88 15.78
CA ILE A 262 7.95 9.93 14.67
C ILE A 262 6.61 9.29 14.33
N THR A 263 6.48 8.84 13.10
CA THR A 263 5.33 8.06 12.64
C THR A 263 5.77 6.68 12.14
N LEU A 264 5.13 5.64 12.65
CA LEU A 264 5.27 4.25 12.20
C LEU A 264 4.19 3.94 11.18
N ASP A 265 4.56 3.35 10.05
CA ASP A 265 3.65 2.62 9.16
C ASP A 265 3.87 1.13 9.34
N GLY A 266 3.14 0.53 10.26
CA GLY A 266 3.22 -0.91 10.54
C GLY A 266 2.71 -1.78 9.39
N SER A 267 1.99 -1.21 8.41
CA SER A 267 1.54 -1.94 7.22
C SER A 267 2.67 -2.10 6.20
N ALA A 268 3.46 -1.05 5.98
CA ALA A 268 4.63 -1.07 5.11
C ALA A 268 5.91 -1.54 5.84
N GLY A 269 5.99 -1.33 7.16
CA GLY A 269 7.21 -1.50 7.95
C GLY A 269 8.11 -0.28 7.90
N ASP A 270 7.59 0.88 7.55
CA ASP A 270 8.34 2.12 7.37
C ASP A 270 8.26 3.05 8.58
N LEU A 271 9.34 3.80 8.79
CA LEU A 271 9.50 4.80 9.84
C LEU A 271 9.72 6.18 9.22
N TYR A 272 8.96 7.17 9.69
CA TYR A 272 9.01 8.54 9.21
C TYR A 272 9.29 9.53 10.36
N SER A 273 9.94 10.65 10.01
CA SER A 273 10.11 11.79 10.92
C SER A 273 8.85 12.65 10.95
N GLY A 274 8.41 13.05 12.16
CA GLY A 274 7.27 13.94 12.36
C GLY A 274 5.96 13.23 12.72
N ASP A 275 4.93 14.02 12.97
CA ASP A 275 3.54 13.60 13.23
C ASP A 275 2.75 13.68 11.92
N LEU A 276 2.35 12.54 11.36
CA LEU A 276 1.68 12.41 10.04
C LEU A 276 0.23 11.99 10.18
#